data_c2321734d1bad162e58a297866448509
#
_entry.id   c2321734d1bad162e58a297866448509
#
_cell.length_a   1.000
_cell.length_b   1.000
_cell.length_c   1.000
_cell.angle_alpha   90.00
_cell.angle_beta   90.00
_cell.angle_gamma   90.00
#
_symmetry.space_group_name_H-M   'P 1'
#
loop_
_entity.id
_entity.type
_entity.pdbx_description
1 polymer ?
#
loop_
_entity_poly.entity_id
_entity_poly.type
_entity_poly.pdbx_seq_one_letter_code
_entity_poly.pdbx_strand_id
1 'polypeptide(L)'
;MTPNPKLYIFSGAGLSAESGIPTFRGNDGTWANVDVNEVCNILTWKKNRDKVFDFYANRRREYQDTRPNAAHIQLAQWQQRWGPERVVLLTQNVDGLLEKAGAPRVVHLHGNMGDLQCTACGLQWTVELDAYHAHTRCPRCDSLKGVKPGVVFFQEEAPEYAHLMAMRKSIRGQDIVIVVGSAMNVISIEKMLPSQRLGHPLTWQVNPVPAE
;
A
#
# COMPACT_ATOMS: atom_id res chain seq x y z
N MET A 1 12.86 32.44 0.97
CA MET A 1 13.39 31.25 1.66
C MET A 1 13.14 30.06 0.73
N THR A 2 14.18 29.36 0.32
CA THR A 2 14.01 28.07 -0.39
C THR A 2 13.30 27.10 0.54
N PRO A 3 12.22 26.44 0.12
CA PRO A 3 11.55 25.46 0.97
C PRO A 3 12.53 24.36 1.37
N ASN A 4 12.46 23.91 2.63
CA ASN A 4 13.27 22.79 3.10
C ASN A 4 13.02 21.55 2.22
N PRO A 5 14.06 20.75 1.88
CA PRO A 5 13.91 19.55 1.09
C PRO A 5 12.96 18.56 1.77
N LYS A 6 12.17 17.89 0.97
CA LYS A 6 11.29 16.81 1.42
C LYS A 6 11.93 15.45 1.15
N LEU A 7 11.53 14.47 1.95
CA LEU A 7 11.88 13.06 1.79
C LEU A 7 10.63 12.29 1.36
N TYR A 8 10.65 11.76 0.16
CA TYR A 8 9.60 10.90 -0.36
C TYR A 8 10.06 9.45 -0.30
N ILE A 9 9.29 8.61 0.38
CA ILE A 9 9.60 7.19 0.54
C ILE A 9 8.50 6.41 -0.13
N PHE A 10 8.89 5.61 -1.11
CA PHE A 10 8.03 4.74 -1.85
C PHE A 10 8.40 3.28 -1.56
N SER A 11 7.48 2.51 -0.97
CA SER A 11 7.75 1.14 -0.57
C SER A 11 6.89 0.11 -1.28
N GLY A 12 7.44 -1.09 -1.44
CA GLY A 12 6.77 -2.28 -1.94
C GLY A 12 6.94 -3.48 -1.00
N ALA A 13 6.47 -4.64 -1.42
CA ALA A 13 6.38 -5.85 -0.59
C ALA A 13 7.72 -6.31 0.03
N GLY A 14 8.85 -5.99 -0.62
CA GLY A 14 10.17 -6.28 -0.08
C GLY A 14 10.48 -5.57 1.25
N LEU A 15 9.82 -4.43 1.56
CA LEU A 15 9.93 -3.78 2.86
C LEU A 15 9.45 -4.69 4.00
N SER A 16 8.41 -5.48 3.76
CA SER A 16 7.78 -6.35 4.76
C SER A 16 8.32 -7.80 4.75
N ALA A 17 9.21 -8.14 3.82
CA ALA A 17 9.74 -9.50 3.67
C ALA A 17 10.48 -9.99 4.94
N GLU A 18 11.36 -9.16 5.51
CA GLU A 18 12.07 -9.50 6.76
C GLU A 18 11.15 -9.59 7.99
N SER A 19 9.94 -9.05 7.89
CA SER A 19 8.90 -9.20 8.91
C SER A 19 8.12 -10.51 8.77
N GLY A 20 8.40 -11.32 7.74
CA GLY A 20 7.74 -12.61 7.49
C GLY A 20 6.51 -12.50 6.57
N ILE A 21 6.24 -11.35 5.96
CA ILE A 21 5.18 -11.21 4.95
C ILE A 21 5.76 -11.56 3.58
N PRO A 22 5.21 -12.57 2.87
CA PRO A 22 5.71 -12.97 1.56
C PRO A 22 5.64 -11.83 0.54
N THR A 23 6.62 -11.74 -0.35
CA THR A 23 6.58 -10.78 -1.46
C THR A 23 5.48 -11.13 -2.46
N PHE A 24 5.06 -10.13 -3.23
CA PHE A 24 3.95 -10.27 -4.19
C PHE A 24 4.22 -11.31 -5.28
N ARG A 25 5.47 -11.45 -5.72
CA ARG A 25 5.91 -12.37 -6.77
C ARG A 25 7.06 -13.24 -6.28
N GLY A 26 6.82 -14.49 -6.12
CA GLY A 26 7.80 -15.52 -5.78
C GLY A 26 7.10 -16.86 -5.80
N ASN A 27 7.87 -17.95 -5.88
CA ASN A 27 7.31 -19.30 -5.82
C ASN A 27 6.49 -19.54 -4.53
N ASP A 28 6.80 -18.78 -3.47
CA ASP A 28 6.11 -18.77 -2.18
C ASP A 28 5.37 -17.44 -1.93
N GLY A 29 5.11 -16.64 -2.98
CA GLY A 29 4.48 -15.32 -2.89
C GLY A 29 3.02 -15.38 -2.42
N THR A 30 2.45 -14.22 -2.12
CA THR A 30 1.05 -14.05 -1.66
C THR A 30 0.04 -14.77 -2.56
N TRP A 31 0.36 -14.94 -3.83
CA TRP A 31 -0.49 -15.55 -4.86
C TRP A 31 -0.12 -17.02 -5.19
N ALA A 32 0.82 -17.62 -4.45
CA ALA A 32 1.14 -19.03 -4.65
C ALA A 32 -0.13 -19.87 -4.44
N ASN A 33 -0.46 -20.69 -5.45
CA ASN A 33 -1.62 -21.57 -5.46
C ASN A 33 -3.01 -20.88 -5.41
N VAL A 34 -3.11 -19.58 -5.72
CA VAL A 34 -4.39 -18.87 -5.76
C VAL A 34 -4.61 -18.22 -7.12
N ASP A 35 -5.79 -18.44 -7.70
CA ASP A 35 -6.18 -17.70 -8.91
C ASP A 35 -6.54 -16.26 -8.53
N VAL A 36 -5.68 -15.34 -8.92
CA VAL A 36 -5.86 -13.89 -8.72
C VAL A 36 -7.21 -13.40 -9.25
N ASN A 37 -7.70 -13.98 -10.35
CA ASN A 37 -9.00 -13.61 -10.92
C ASN A 37 -10.18 -14.01 -10.03
N GLU A 38 -10.01 -14.99 -9.14
CA GLU A 38 -11.06 -15.37 -8.21
C GLU A 38 -11.10 -14.49 -6.96
N VAL A 39 -9.95 -14.01 -6.48
CA VAL A 39 -9.86 -13.36 -5.15
C VAL A 39 -9.49 -11.87 -5.19
N CYS A 40 -8.98 -11.37 -6.31
CA CYS A 40 -8.50 -9.98 -6.41
C CYS A 40 -8.80 -9.35 -7.78
N ASN A 41 -10.00 -9.49 -8.33
CA ASN A 41 -10.39 -8.88 -9.60
C ASN A 41 -11.76 -8.21 -9.48
N ILE A 42 -11.83 -6.92 -9.87
CA ILE A 42 -13.05 -6.10 -9.70
C ILE A 42 -14.22 -6.61 -10.55
N LEU A 43 -13.96 -7.31 -11.63
CA LEU A 43 -15.01 -7.83 -12.51
C LEU A 43 -15.64 -9.13 -11.97
N THR A 44 -14.92 -9.90 -11.17
CA THR A 44 -15.33 -11.25 -10.73
C THR A 44 -15.62 -11.38 -9.25
N TRP A 45 -15.14 -10.44 -8.40
CA TRP A 45 -15.22 -10.55 -6.95
C TRP A 45 -16.63 -10.74 -6.39
N LYS A 46 -17.65 -10.13 -7.02
CA LYS A 46 -19.06 -10.27 -6.54
C LYS A 46 -19.57 -11.70 -6.68
N LYS A 47 -19.13 -12.40 -7.72
CA LYS A 47 -19.46 -13.81 -7.96
C LYS A 47 -18.69 -14.71 -6.99
N ASN A 48 -17.48 -14.33 -6.64
CA ASN A 48 -16.56 -15.10 -5.80
C ASN A 48 -16.49 -14.55 -4.36
N ARG A 49 -17.53 -13.83 -3.90
CA ARG A 49 -17.51 -13.02 -2.69
C ARG A 49 -16.99 -13.76 -1.46
N ASP A 50 -17.47 -14.96 -1.19
CA ASP A 50 -17.06 -15.75 -0.03
C ASP A 50 -15.58 -16.11 -0.11
N LYS A 51 -15.11 -16.60 -1.27
CA LYS A 51 -13.68 -16.89 -1.52
C LYS A 51 -12.80 -15.64 -1.32
N VAL A 52 -13.27 -14.47 -1.77
CA VAL A 52 -12.55 -13.21 -1.60
C VAL A 52 -12.39 -12.88 -0.12
N PHE A 53 -13.49 -12.91 0.64
CA PHE A 53 -13.43 -12.60 2.07
C PHE A 53 -12.61 -13.61 2.85
N ASP A 54 -12.76 -14.92 2.57
CA ASP A 54 -11.98 -15.98 3.20
C ASP A 54 -10.48 -15.80 2.93
N PHE A 55 -10.10 -15.49 1.69
CA PHE A 55 -8.71 -15.23 1.32
C PHE A 55 -8.11 -14.10 2.16
N TYR A 56 -8.75 -12.91 2.18
CA TYR A 56 -8.22 -11.77 2.92
C TYR A 56 -8.32 -11.95 4.44
N ALA A 57 -9.36 -12.59 4.96
CA ALA A 57 -9.46 -12.90 6.38
C ALA A 57 -8.35 -13.86 6.83
N ASN A 58 -8.00 -14.86 6.03
CA ASN A 58 -6.88 -15.76 6.32
C ASN A 58 -5.55 -15.00 6.33
N ARG A 59 -5.31 -14.11 5.34
CA ARG A 59 -4.11 -13.26 5.32
C ARG A 59 -4.02 -12.35 6.54
N ARG A 60 -5.14 -11.78 6.99
CA ARG A 60 -5.19 -10.98 8.21
C ARG A 60 -4.82 -11.79 9.45
N ARG A 61 -5.29 -13.05 9.56
CA ARG A 61 -4.92 -13.96 10.67
C ARG A 61 -3.42 -14.30 10.63
N GLU A 62 -2.91 -14.64 9.45
CA GLU A 62 -1.49 -14.96 9.28
C GLU A 62 -0.57 -13.80 9.67
N TYR A 63 -0.99 -12.55 9.42
CA TYR A 63 -0.17 -11.36 9.64
C TYR A 63 -0.49 -10.61 10.95
N GLN A 64 -1.45 -11.09 11.75
CA GLN A 64 -1.86 -10.38 12.97
C GLN A 64 -0.71 -10.19 13.96
N ASP A 65 0.15 -11.20 14.13
CA ASP A 65 1.27 -11.21 15.06
C ASP A 65 2.58 -10.69 14.41
N THR A 66 2.53 -10.34 13.13
CA THR A 66 3.70 -9.82 12.43
C THR A 66 4.12 -8.47 13.00
N ARG A 67 5.42 -8.33 13.24
CA ARG A 67 6.00 -7.12 13.83
C ARG A 67 6.75 -6.29 12.79
N PRO A 68 6.75 -4.96 12.92
CA PRO A 68 7.59 -4.10 12.11
C PRO A 68 9.07 -4.48 12.26
N ASN A 69 9.80 -4.52 11.15
CA ASN A 69 11.26 -4.67 11.16
C ASN A 69 11.96 -3.32 11.34
N ALA A 70 13.29 -3.34 11.40
CA ALA A 70 14.10 -2.15 11.62
C ALA A 70 13.85 -1.04 10.58
N ALA A 71 13.59 -1.40 9.32
CA ALA A 71 13.31 -0.42 8.28
C ALA A 71 11.96 0.29 8.52
N HIS A 72 10.89 -0.43 8.86
CA HIS A 72 9.62 0.19 9.23
C HIS A 72 9.77 1.16 10.40
N ILE A 73 10.48 0.75 11.46
CA ILE A 73 10.73 1.56 12.65
C ILE A 73 11.49 2.83 12.27
N GLN A 74 12.54 2.71 11.46
CA GLN A 74 13.34 3.85 11.03
C GLN A 74 12.53 4.86 10.21
N LEU A 75 11.71 4.38 9.27
CA LEU A 75 10.84 5.24 8.45
C LEU A 75 9.80 5.98 9.30
N ALA A 76 9.19 5.27 10.25
CA ALA A 76 8.24 5.88 11.18
C ALA A 76 8.91 6.95 12.07
N GLN A 77 10.10 6.67 12.60
CA GLN A 77 10.87 7.63 13.40
C GLN A 77 11.25 8.88 12.60
N TRP A 78 11.63 8.75 11.33
CA TRP A 78 11.88 9.93 10.48
C TRP A 78 10.62 10.78 10.34
N GLN A 79 9.46 10.16 10.10
CA GLN A 79 8.21 10.90 9.97
C GLN A 79 7.77 11.54 11.29
N GLN A 80 7.94 10.86 12.43
CA GLN A 80 7.68 11.41 13.76
C GLN A 80 8.58 12.63 14.05
N ARG A 81 9.88 12.53 13.72
CA ARG A 81 10.86 13.58 13.99
C ARG A 81 10.69 14.82 13.12
N TRP A 82 10.38 14.65 11.84
CA TRP A 82 10.38 15.75 10.87
C TRP A 82 8.98 16.13 10.37
N GLY A 83 7.98 15.39 10.76
CA GLY A 83 6.57 15.59 10.40
C GLY A 83 6.19 14.98 9.05
N PRO A 84 4.89 14.61 8.89
CA PRO A 84 4.37 13.95 7.68
C PRO A 84 4.34 14.85 6.45
N GLU A 85 4.45 16.17 6.63
CA GLU A 85 4.55 17.12 5.50
C GLU A 85 5.96 17.13 4.90
N ARG A 86 6.97 16.73 5.67
CA ARG A 86 8.36 16.69 5.24
C ARG A 86 8.81 15.28 4.88
N VAL A 87 8.32 14.25 5.56
CA VAL A 87 8.56 12.85 5.26
C VAL A 87 7.26 12.22 4.76
N VAL A 88 7.17 11.99 3.47
CA VAL A 88 5.96 11.46 2.82
C VAL A 88 6.16 9.97 2.60
N LEU A 89 5.34 9.16 3.28
CA LEU A 89 5.35 7.70 3.13
C LEU A 89 4.24 7.27 2.18
N LEU A 90 4.62 6.66 1.05
CA LEU A 90 3.71 6.03 0.10
C LEU A 90 4.06 4.55 0.01
N THR A 91 3.06 3.70 0.13
CA THR A 91 3.29 2.26 0.07
C THR A 91 2.34 1.57 -0.91
N GLN A 92 2.87 0.58 -1.63
CA GLN A 92 2.07 -0.37 -2.38
C GLN A 92 1.55 -1.51 -1.49
N ASN A 93 2.11 -1.62 -0.28
CA ASN A 93 1.75 -2.67 0.66
C ASN A 93 0.36 -2.43 1.23
N VAL A 94 -0.37 -3.51 1.45
CA VAL A 94 -1.70 -3.51 2.06
C VAL A 94 -1.65 -3.90 3.54
N ASP A 95 -0.46 -4.21 4.06
CA ASP A 95 -0.23 -4.43 5.49
C ASP A 95 -0.15 -3.10 6.25
N GLY A 96 -0.36 -3.13 7.56
CA GLY A 96 -0.30 -1.97 8.46
C GLY A 96 1.01 -1.87 9.25
N LEU A 97 2.14 -2.38 8.74
CA LEU A 97 3.38 -2.43 9.53
C LEU A 97 4.02 -1.06 9.74
N LEU A 98 3.85 -0.12 8.82
CA LEU A 98 4.32 1.26 9.02
C LEU A 98 3.53 1.95 10.15
N GLU A 99 2.21 1.77 10.22
CA GLU A 99 1.37 2.26 11.29
C GLU A 99 1.70 1.56 12.62
N LYS A 100 1.87 0.24 12.60
CA LYS A 100 2.34 -0.52 13.79
C LYS A 100 3.71 -0.04 14.28
N ALA A 101 4.57 0.47 13.39
CA ALA A 101 5.85 1.10 13.75
C ALA A 101 5.68 2.51 14.30
N GLY A 102 4.47 3.09 14.26
CA GLY A 102 4.16 4.41 14.76
C GLY A 102 4.26 5.53 13.72
N ALA A 103 4.19 5.22 12.41
CA ALA A 103 4.15 6.24 11.38
C ALA A 103 2.86 7.08 11.47
N PRO A 104 2.94 8.42 11.62
CA PRO A 104 1.78 9.28 11.78
C PRO A 104 0.84 9.31 10.58
N ARG A 105 1.37 9.15 9.35
CA ARG A 105 0.59 9.20 8.11
C ARG A 105 1.22 8.37 7.01
N VAL A 106 0.50 7.37 6.54
CA VAL A 106 0.89 6.52 5.41
C VAL A 106 -0.16 6.61 4.31
N VAL A 107 0.27 6.73 3.06
CA VAL A 107 -0.60 6.68 1.89
C VAL A 107 -0.50 5.28 1.29
N HIS A 108 -1.58 4.50 1.41
CA HIS A 108 -1.68 3.15 0.87
C HIS A 108 -2.22 3.19 -0.57
N LEU A 109 -1.32 3.13 -1.55
CA LEU A 109 -1.66 3.21 -2.97
C LEU A 109 -2.58 2.07 -3.46
N HIS A 110 -2.53 0.93 -2.79
CA HIS A 110 -3.36 -0.24 -3.09
C HIS A 110 -4.37 -0.56 -1.97
N GLY A 111 -4.67 0.42 -1.10
CA GLY A 111 -5.58 0.25 0.03
C GLY A 111 -4.95 -0.48 1.21
N ASN A 112 -5.78 -0.79 2.22
CA ASN A 112 -5.36 -1.43 3.46
C ASN A 112 -6.20 -2.69 3.70
N MET A 113 -5.55 -3.80 4.03
CA MET A 113 -6.20 -5.09 4.27
C MET A 113 -7.03 -5.10 5.57
N GLY A 114 -6.77 -4.17 6.49
CA GLY A 114 -7.58 -3.97 7.69
C GLY A 114 -8.95 -3.35 7.43
N ASP A 115 -9.16 -2.77 6.27
CA ASP A 115 -10.36 -2.02 5.92
C ASP A 115 -11.35 -2.83 5.08
N LEU A 116 -12.60 -2.37 5.12
CA LEU A 116 -13.64 -2.67 4.16
C LEU A 116 -13.98 -1.42 3.35
N GLN A 117 -14.44 -1.62 2.13
CA GLN A 117 -14.91 -0.56 1.23
C GLN A 117 -16.29 -0.90 0.68
N CYS A 118 -17.17 0.09 0.65
CA CYS A 118 -18.48 -0.04 -0.01
C CYS A 118 -18.43 0.60 -1.40
N THR A 119 -18.55 -0.20 -2.45
CA THR A 119 -18.59 0.29 -3.84
C THR A 119 -19.89 1.02 -4.20
N ALA A 120 -20.94 0.91 -3.35
CA ALA A 120 -22.22 1.58 -3.59
C ALA A 120 -22.23 3.05 -3.13
N CYS A 121 -21.54 3.36 -2.02
CA CYS A 121 -21.51 4.73 -1.46
C CYS A 121 -20.12 5.30 -1.22
N GLY A 122 -19.06 4.57 -1.55
CA GLY A 122 -17.67 5.01 -1.41
C GLY A 122 -17.12 5.00 0.03
N LEU A 123 -17.90 4.56 1.03
CA LEU A 123 -17.41 4.49 2.41
C LEU A 123 -16.29 3.46 2.52
N GLN A 124 -15.19 3.86 3.15
CA GLN A 124 -14.12 2.97 3.61
C GLN A 124 -14.06 3.06 5.14
N TRP A 125 -13.87 1.90 5.80
CA TRP A 125 -13.80 1.85 7.26
C TRP A 125 -13.01 0.64 7.73
N THR A 126 -12.33 0.78 8.86
CA THR A 126 -11.59 -0.29 9.51
C THR A 126 -12.53 -1.18 10.31
N VAL A 127 -12.29 -2.48 10.30
CA VAL A 127 -13.03 -3.47 11.09
C VAL A 127 -12.09 -4.44 11.78
N GLU A 128 -12.55 -4.95 12.93
CA GLU A 128 -11.91 -6.08 13.58
C GLU A 128 -12.09 -7.37 12.75
N LEU A 129 -11.28 -8.39 13.04
CA LEU A 129 -11.21 -9.60 12.21
C LEU A 129 -12.54 -10.39 12.22
N ASP A 130 -13.24 -10.43 13.33
CA ASP A 130 -14.54 -11.10 13.47
C ASP A 130 -15.65 -10.44 12.66
N ALA A 131 -15.56 -9.12 12.43
CA ALA A 131 -16.47 -8.38 11.54
C ALA A 131 -16.05 -8.39 10.06
N TYR A 132 -14.91 -9.04 9.73
CA TYR A 132 -14.38 -9.09 8.37
C TYR A 132 -14.84 -10.35 7.63
N HIS A 133 -16.08 -10.34 7.16
CA HIS A 133 -16.68 -11.50 6.47
C HIS A 133 -17.66 -11.07 5.37
N ALA A 134 -18.04 -12.02 4.51
CA ALA A 134 -18.89 -11.77 3.34
C ALA A 134 -20.31 -11.27 3.67
N HIS A 135 -20.74 -11.39 4.91
CA HIS A 135 -22.07 -10.93 5.35
C HIS A 135 -22.05 -9.55 6.01
N THR A 136 -20.88 -8.89 6.09
CA THR A 136 -20.76 -7.52 6.63
C THR A 136 -21.48 -6.53 5.72
N ARG A 137 -22.33 -5.71 6.34
CA ARG A 137 -23.08 -4.66 5.65
C ARG A 137 -22.40 -3.30 5.81
N CYS A 138 -22.61 -2.44 4.85
CA CYS A 138 -22.12 -1.07 4.91
C CYS A 138 -22.85 -0.29 6.02
N PRO A 139 -22.15 0.31 6.99
CA PRO A 139 -22.77 1.07 8.06
C PRO A 139 -23.43 2.38 7.60
N ARG A 140 -23.14 2.85 6.38
CA ARG A 140 -23.71 4.09 5.82
C ARG A 140 -24.97 3.83 4.99
N CYS A 141 -24.98 2.80 4.12
CA CYS A 141 -26.03 2.61 3.15
C CYS A 141 -26.67 1.21 3.20
N ASP A 142 -26.32 0.40 4.19
CA ASP A 142 -26.79 -0.98 4.41
C ASP A 142 -26.56 -1.95 3.24
N SER A 143 -25.78 -1.56 2.24
CA SER A 143 -25.45 -2.44 1.13
C SER A 143 -24.64 -3.64 1.61
N LEU A 144 -25.10 -4.85 1.30
CA LEU A 144 -24.34 -6.09 1.49
C LEU A 144 -23.45 -6.36 0.27
N LYS A 145 -24.05 -6.35 -0.93
CA LYS A 145 -23.39 -6.72 -2.18
C LYS A 145 -22.32 -5.71 -2.66
N GLY A 146 -22.33 -4.51 -2.10
CA GLY A 146 -21.36 -3.47 -2.41
C GLY A 146 -20.09 -3.53 -1.55
N VAL A 147 -20.09 -4.26 -0.44
CA VAL A 147 -18.97 -4.31 0.49
C VAL A 147 -17.91 -5.31 0.02
N LYS A 148 -16.67 -4.86 -0.05
CA LYS A 148 -15.48 -5.66 -0.40
C LYS A 148 -14.32 -5.36 0.55
N PRO A 149 -13.25 -6.19 0.58
CA PRO A 149 -11.96 -5.82 1.18
C PRO A 149 -11.49 -4.43 0.71
N GLY A 150 -10.92 -3.65 1.62
CA GLY A 150 -10.46 -2.27 1.39
C GLY A 150 -9.14 -2.19 0.61
N VAL A 151 -8.86 -3.17 -0.24
CA VAL A 151 -7.70 -3.22 -1.13
C VAL A 151 -8.13 -2.98 -2.58
N VAL A 152 -7.24 -2.40 -3.38
CA VAL A 152 -7.48 -2.19 -4.81
C VAL A 152 -7.33 -3.53 -5.53
N PHE A 153 -8.36 -3.93 -6.25
CA PHE A 153 -8.36 -5.15 -7.05
C PHE A 153 -7.75 -4.91 -8.44
N PHE A 154 -7.29 -5.97 -9.11
CA PHE A 154 -6.91 -5.86 -10.50
C PHE A 154 -8.07 -5.34 -11.34
N GLN A 155 -7.75 -4.49 -12.32
CA GLN A 155 -8.72 -3.79 -13.19
C GLN A 155 -9.63 -2.79 -12.44
N GLU A 156 -9.35 -2.50 -11.18
CA GLU A 156 -9.99 -1.43 -10.42
C GLU A 156 -9.17 -0.14 -10.55
N GLU A 157 -9.85 0.99 -10.63
CA GLU A 157 -9.21 2.29 -10.52
C GLU A 157 -8.67 2.49 -9.10
N ALA A 158 -7.39 2.84 -8.97
CA ALA A 158 -6.76 3.07 -7.69
C ALA A 158 -6.92 4.55 -7.28
N PRO A 159 -7.81 4.90 -6.35
CA PRO A 159 -8.12 6.29 -6.01
C PRO A 159 -6.91 7.05 -5.47
N GLU A 160 -6.04 6.36 -4.71
CA GLU A 160 -4.84 6.96 -4.14
C GLU A 160 -3.75 7.29 -5.17
N TYR A 161 -3.90 6.87 -6.42
CA TYR A 161 -3.00 7.30 -7.50
C TYR A 161 -3.11 8.80 -7.78
N ALA A 162 -4.20 9.45 -7.40
CA ALA A 162 -4.28 10.91 -7.40
C ALA A 162 -3.23 11.55 -6.48
N HIS A 163 -3.00 10.96 -5.29
CA HIS A 163 -1.94 11.37 -4.38
C HIS A 163 -0.54 11.14 -4.97
N LEU A 164 -0.32 10.01 -5.62
CA LEU A 164 0.93 9.72 -6.33
C LEU A 164 1.21 10.74 -7.44
N MET A 165 0.20 11.12 -8.22
CA MET A 165 0.32 12.13 -9.27
C MET A 165 0.54 13.54 -8.70
N ALA A 166 -0.12 13.89 -7.61
CA ALA A 166 0.09 15.16 -6.90
C ALA A 166 1.53 15.22 -6.32
N MET A 167 1.99 14.13 -5.71
CA MET A 167 3.36 14.00 -5.23
C MET A 167 4.36 14.23 -6.36
N ARG A 168 4.20 13.55 -7.50
CA ARG A 168 5.07 13.72 -8.68
C ARG A 168 5.21 15.18 -9.10
N LYS A 169 4.11 15.92 -9.12
CA LYS A 169 4.09 17.36 -9.47
C LYS A 169 4.77 18.23 -8.42
N SER A 170 4.85 17.76 -7.17
CA SER A 170 5.41 18.51 -6.04
C SER A 170 6.91 18.29 -5.84
N ILE A 171 7.49 17.20 -6.37
CA ILE A 171 8.92 16.87 -6.24
C ILE A 171 9.78 17.96 -6.90
N ARG A 172 10.81 18.39 -6.22
CA ARG A 172 11.80 19.39 -6.64
C ARG A 172 13.20 18.77 -6.65
N GLY A 173 14.12 19.40 -7.38
CA GLY A 173 15.50 18.91 -7.49
C GLY A 173 16.28 18.81 -6.18
N GLN A 174 15.88 19.56 -5.14
CA GLN A 174 16.47 19.48 -3.79
C GLN A 174 15.88 18.37 -2.93
N ASP A 175 14.78 17.74 -3.34
CA ASP A 175 14.13 16.67 -2.58
C ASP A 175 14.89 15.35 -2.71
N ILE A 176 14.60 14.42 -1.81
CA ILE A 176 15.18 13.08 -1.81
C ILE A 176 14.04 12.08 -2.03
N VAL A 177 14.25 11.13 -2.92
CA VAL A 177 13.33 10.01 -3.18
C VAL A 177 14.03 8.71 -2.82
N ILE A 178 13.40 7.91 -1.95
CA ILE A 178 13.88 6.58 -1.59
C ILE A 178 12.85 5.55 -2.01
N VAL A 179 13.26 4.56 -2.77
CA VAL A 179 12.46 3.38 -3.14
C VAL A 179 12.95 2.19 -2.33
N VAL A 180 12.07 1.58 -1.54
CA VAL A 180 12.41 0.48 -0.64
C VAL A 180 11.59 -0.76 -0.96
N GLY A 181 12.23 -1.89 -1.19
CA GLY A 181 11.56 -3.18 -1.34
C GLY A 181 10.58 -3.25 -2.52
N SER A 182 10.77 -2.42 -3.56
CA SER A 182 9.93 -2.44 -4.76
C SER A 182 10.74 -2.83 -5.99
N ALA A 183 10.26 -3.83 -6.74
CA ALA A 183 10.80 -4.17 -8.05
C ALA A 183 10.35 -3.21 -9.16
N MET A 184 9.54 -2.18 -8.83
CA MET A 184 9.00 -1.15 -9.74
C MET A 184 8.26 -1.67 -10.97
N ASN A 185 7.83 -2.92 -10.96
CA ASN A 185 7.15 -3.56 -12.09
C ASN A 185 5.70 -3.10 -12.28
N VAL A 186 5.05 -2.62 -11.21
CA VAL A 186 3.66 -2.10 -11.25
C VAL A 186 3.70 -0.58 -11.38
N ILE A 187 4.50 0.08 -10.54
CA ILE A 187 4.69 1.52 -10.56
C ILE A 187 6.18 1.79 -10.68
N SER A 188 6.63 2.36 -11.80
CA SER A 188 8.01 2.80 -11.97
C SER A 188 8.12 4.26 -11.51
N ILE A 189 8.65 4.48 -10.32
CA ILE A 189 8.88 5.82 -9.78
C ILE A 189 9.87 6.60 -10.64
N GLU A 190 10.89 5.96 -11.18
CA GLU A 190 11.89 6.62 -12.05
C GLU A 190 11.24 7.27 -13.28
N LYS A 191 10.29 6.57 -13.93
CA LYS A 191 9.54 7.13 -15.06
C LYS A 191 8.60 8.27 -14.66
N MET A 192 8.33 8.40 -13.37
CA MET A 192 7.44 9.42 -12.82
C MET A 192 8.20 10.65 -12.30
N LEU A 193 9.52 10.58 -12.12
CA LEU A 193 10.32 11.71 -11.65
C LEU A 193 10.34 12.85 -12.69
N PRO A 194 10.50 14.12 -12.25
CA PRO A 194 10.64 15.25 -13.15
C PRO A 194 11.81 15.05 -14.12
N SER A 195 11.66 15.53 -15.34
CA SER A 195 12.77 15.54 -16.31
C SER A 195 13.94 16.37 -15.78
N GLN A 196 15.16 16.06 -16.23
CA GLN A 196 16.41 16.73 -15.81
C GLN A 196 16.39 18.27 -15.91
N ARG A 197 15.50 18.85 -16.73
CA ARG A 197 15.35 20.32 -16.90
C ARG A 197 14.89 21.05 -15.63
N LEU A 198 14.24 20.38 -14.69
CA LEU A 198 13.73 20.95 -13.43
C LEU A 198 14.63 20.62 -12.21
N GLY A 199 15.82 20.04 -12.46
CA GLY A 199 16.67 19.46 -11.41
C GLY A 199 16.14 18.08 -11.01
N HIS A 200 17.03 17.07 -11.06
CA HIS A 200 16.67 15.71 -10.67
C HIS A 200 16.82 15.55 -9.14
N PRO A 201 15.81 15.02 -8.43
CA PRO A 201 15.96 14.71 -7.02
C PRO A 201 17.00 13.60 -6.83
N LEU A 202 17.69 13.59 -5.70
CA LEU A 202 18.51 12.45 -5.32
C LEU A 202 17.63 11.23 -5.11
N THR A 203 17.86 10.18 -5.89
CA THR A 203 17.05 8.96 -5.83
C THR A 203 17.89 7.79 -5.37
N TRP A 204 17.42 7.08 -4.34
CA TRP A 204 18.04 5.89 -3.80
C TRP A 204 17.10 4.71 -3.91
N GLN A 205 17.66 3.55 -4.27
CA GLN A 205 16.96 2.26 -4.23
C GLN A 205 17.55 1.39 -3.13
N VAL A 206 16.69 0.82 -2.30
CA VAL A 206 17.05 -0.10 -1.23
C VAL A 206 16.32 -1.42 -1.50
N ASN A 207 17.01 -2.31 -2.19
CA ASN A 207 16.53 -3.65 -2.54
C ASN A 207 17.67 -4.65 -2.33
N PRO A 208 17.38 -5.93 -1.97
CA PRO A 208 18.41 -6.96 -1.85
C PRO A 208 19.08 -7.28 -3.19
N VAL A 209 18.37 -7.06 -4.31
CA VAL A 209 18.91 -7.17 -5.69
C VAL A 209 18.53 -5.88 -6.43
N PRO A 210 19.46 -5.27 -7.21
CA PRO A 210 19.12 -4.13 -8.06
C PRO A 210 17.90 -4.44 -8.95
N ALA A 211 17.01 -3.48 -9.14
CA ALA A 211 15.98 -3.59 -10.15
C ALA A 211 16.65 -3.52 -11.54
N GLU A 212 16.30 -4.47 -12.43
CA GLU A 212 16.75 -4.49 -13.81
C GLU A 212 16.14 -3.34 -14.63
#